data_e083f4c3d502b7947567fc1d9d6c88d1
#
_entry.id   e083f4c3d502b7947567fc1d9d6c88d1
#
_cell.length_a   1.000
_cell.length_b   1.000
_cell.length_c   1.000
_cell.angle_alpha   90.00
_cell.angle_beta   90.00
_cell.angle_gamma   90.00
#
_symmetry.space_group_name_H-M   'P 1'
#
loop_
_entity.id
_entity.type
_entity.pdbx_description
1 polymer ?
#
loop_
_entity_poly.entity_id
_entity_poly.type
_entity_poly.pdbx_seq_one_letter_code
_entity_poly.pdbx_strand_id
1 'polypeptide(L)'
;MASIPGATAYPAIPPLDKIGNHRGLSVHAAAPLKGFTPEKERVILLKTLTTVASVALPIEERWSIKRCRYAPDGESVGRVCIATGTHGDEMMGQLIVYLVQQRIAAHPDALRGTVDFYPMLNPLGLDIGERMVPSGTRLDMNRAFPGSPDGTPLEYMCYQVIQDMRGADFVLDLHASARNKSELYEVRVSAKEADRLLPRVRALCPQLIWVYPDKGSFSASLTGALAAEGVDAVILEADERRRLPQEIAAAVVDGIFCKLKEMGIWTGDAIDAPAASADIPTVYTREDVCRVACEFPGVYVPEDRIGTRVEEGQVLGTVIDALEGAARETVKAPCAGLVF
;
A
#
# COMPACT_ATOMS: atom_id res chain seq x y z
N MET A 1 -28.35 17.77 -3.82
CA MET A 1 -27.34 17.20 -4.74
C MET A 1 -26.56 18.38 -5.33
N ALA A 2 -25.41 18.68 -4.74
CA ALA A 2 -24.51 19.71 -5.24
C ALA A 2 -23.32 18.96 -5.89
N SER A 3 -23.14 19.19 -7.18
CA SER A 3 -22.03 18.64 -7.96
C SER A 3 -20.72 19.28 -7.53
N ILE A 4 -19.73 18.46 -7.17
CA ILE A 4 -18.36 18.88 -6.89
C ILE A 4 -17.67 19.11 -8.27
N PRO A 5 -17.20 20.31 -8.59
CA PRO A 5 -16.44 20.55 -9.81
C PRO A 5 -14.98 20.17 -9.58
N GLY A 6 -14.41 19.31 -10.43
CA GLY A 6 -12.97 19.11 -10.52
C GLY A 6 -12.43 17.69 -10.42
N ALA A 7 -13.25 16.65 -10.38
CA ALA A 7 -12.76 15.29 -10.49
C ALA A 7 -12.31 15.04 -11.94
N THR A 8 -10.99 15.00 -12.18
CA THR A 8 -10.43 14.45 -13.42
C THR A 8 -10.79 12.97 -13.47
N ALA A 9 -11.70 12.61 -14.39
CA ALA A 9 -12.08 11.21 -14.60
C ALA A 9 -10.82 10.42 -15.03
N TYR A 10 -10.43 9.43 -14.23
CA TYR A 10 -9.45 8.44 -14.66
C TYR A 10 -9.99 7.70 -15.88
N PRO A 11 -9.14 7.38 -16.88
CA PRO A 11 -9.59 6.62 -18.04
C PRO A 11 -10.16 5.28 -17.60
N ALA A 12 -11.30 4.92 -18.15
CA ALA A 12 -11.94 3.64 -17.90
C ALA A 12 -10.98 2.49 -18.17
N ILE A 13 -10.99 1.47 -17.32
CA ILE A 13 -10.18 0.26 -17.49
C ILE A 13 -10.57 -0.37 -18.84
N PRO A 14 -9.64 -0.54 -19.80
CA PRO A 14 -9.96 -1.14 -21.09
C PRO A 14 -10.37 -2.60 -20.92
N PRO A 15 -11.28 -3.12 -21.75
CA PRO A 15 -11.68 -4.53 -21.75
C PRO A 15 -10.47 -5.45 -21.96
N LEU A 16 -10.45 -6.58 -21.27
CA LEU A 16 -9.34 -7.54 -21.24
C LEU A 16 -8.95 -8.14 -22.60
N ASP A 17 -9.83 -8.10 -23.60
CA ASP A 17 -9.63 -8.58 -24.97
C ASP A 17 -8.67 -7.71 -25.80
N LYS A 18 -8.28 -6.53 -25.31
CA LYS A 18 -7.33 -5.62 -25.98
C LYS A 18 -5.91 -5.65 -25.40
N ILE A 19 -5.62 -6.51 -24.43
CA ILE A 19 -4.27 -6.68 -23.88
C ILE A 19 -3.53 -7.71 -24.75
N GLY A 20 -3.03 -7.24 -25.91
CA GLY A 20 -2.17 -8.04 -26.78
C GLY A 20 -0.83 -8.35 -26.14
N ASN A 21 -0.35 -9.57 -26.33
CA ASN A 21 0.99 -10.05 -25.98
C ASN A 21 2.06 -9.23 -26.74
N HIS A 22 2.56 -8.15 -26.18
CA HIS A 22 3.68 -7.39 -26.76
C HIS A 22 5.02 -8.03 -26.37
N ARG A 23 5.45 -8.97 -27.19
CA ARG A 23 6.87 -9.31 -27.32
C ARG A 23 7.51 -8.26 -28.23
N GLY A 24 8.48 -7.51 -27.69
CA GLY A 24 9.48 -6.75 -28.44
C GLY A 24 8.95 -5.64 -29.36
N LEU A 25 8.83 -4.42 -28.87
CA LEU A 25 8.70 -3.25 -29.73
C LEU A 25 10.11 -2.75 -30.12
N SER A 26 10.47 -3.03 -31.38
CA SER A 26 11.56 -2.29 -32.05
C SER A 26 11.01 -0.95 -32.52
N VAL A 27 11.62 0.14 -32.07
CA VAL A 27 11.26 1.50 -32.50
C VAL A 27 12.07 1.83 -33.76
N HIS A 28 11.38 2.01 -34.89
CA HIS A 28 12.00 2.59 -36.09
C HIS A 28 12.05 4.12 -35.93
N ALA A 29 13.27 4.67 -35.99
CA ALA A 29 13.51 6.10 -35.99
C ALA A 29 13.16 6.72 -37.31
N ALA A 30 12.37 7.81 -37.35
CA ALA A 30 12.16 8.68 -38.49
C ALA A 30 13.25 9.73 -38.59
N ALA A 31 13.65 10.09 -39.82
CA ALA A 31 14.74 11.03 -40.11
C ALA A 31 14.46 12.48 -39.64
N PRO A 32 15.48 13.26 -39.22
CA PRO A 32 15.29 14.55 -38.58
C PRO A 32 15.05 15.69 -39.61
N LEU A 33 14.08 16.56 -39.27
CA LEU A 33 13.89 17.84 -39.90
C LEU A 33 14.86 18.90 -39.31
N LYS A 34 15.52 19.68 -40.15
CA LYS A 34 16.50 20.70 -39.74
C LYS A 34 15.84 21.92 -39.09
N GLY A 35 16.32 22.27 -37.88
CA GLY A 35 15.96 23.49 -37.16
C GLY A 35 15.86 23.19 -35.65
N PHE A 36 16.99 22.96 -34.94
CA PHE A 36 16.99 22.45 -33.58
C PHE A 36 17.53 23.49 -32.58
N THR A 37 16.69 23.80 -31.57
CA THR A 37 17.09 24.17 -30.23
C THR A 37 17.67 22.94 -29.52
N PRO A 38 18.60 23.07 -28.53
CA PRO A 38 19.27 21.91 -27.94
C PRO A 38 18.29 20.91 -27.35
N GLU A 39 18.42 19.66 -27.78
CA GLU A 39 17.69 18.50 -27.31
C GLU A 39 17.82 18.43 -25.80
N LYS A 40 16.70 18.49 -25.09
CA LYS A 40 16.63 17.94 -23.76
C LYS A 40 16.93 16.44 -23.91
N GLU A 41 17.97 15.95 -23.24
CA GLU A 41 18.29 14.53 -23.20
C GLU A 41 17.00 13.77 -22.86
N ARG A 42 16.54 12.96 -23.81
CA ARG A 42 15.31 12.18 -23.65
C ARG A 42 15.62 11.04 -22.71
N VAL A 43 15.12 11.11 -21.47
CA VAL A 43 15.25 10.02 -20.49
C VAL A 43 14.52 8.81 -21.03
N ILE A 44 15.25 7.72 -21.25
CA ILE A 44 14.66 6.43 -21.62
C ILE A 44 14.24 5.74 -20.32
N LEU A 45 12.97 5.42 -20.20
CA LEU A 45 12.44 4.67 -19.08
C LEU A 45 12.63 3.17 -19.31
N LEU A 46 13.38 2.52 -18.41
CA LEU A 46 13.59 1.09 -18.42
C LEU A 46 12.55 0.40 -17.52
N LYS A 47 11.80 -0.55 -18.09
CA LYS A 47 10.92 -1.43 -17.33
C LYS A 47 11.46 -2.85 -17.38
N THR A 48 11.75 -3.45 -16.22
CA THR A 48 12.25 -4.82 -16.10
C THR A 48 11.41 -5.66 -15.16
N LEU A 49 11.25 -6.94 -15.50
CA LEU A 49 10.59 -7.93 -14.66
C LEU A 49 11.62 -8.95 -14.19
N THR A 50 11.71 -9.17 -12.90
CA THR A 50 12.67 -10.09 -12.27
C THR A 50 11.94 -11.05 -11.34
N THR A 51 12.30 -12.32 -11.38
CA THR A 51 11.89 -13.27 -10.34
C THR A 51 12.82 -13.10 -9.14
N VAL A 52 12.30 -12.61 -8.03
CA VAL A 52 13.03 -12.36 -6.78
C VAL A 52 13.25 -13.66 -6.02
N ALA A 53 12.22 -14.47 -5.91
CA ALA A 53 12.24 -15.74 -5.24
C ALA A 53 11.38 -16.75 -5.98
N SER A 54 11.78 -18.03 -5.94
CA SER A 54 11.00 -19.10 -6.56
C SER A 54 11.30 -20.43 -5.89
N VAL A 55 10.27 -21.16 -5.49
CA VAL A 55 10.35 -22.53 -5.01
C VAL A 55 9.53 -23.46 -5.89
N ALA A 56 10.02 -24.68 -6.08
CA ALA A 56 9.28 -25.71 -6.81
C ALA A 56 8.13 -26.23 -5.94
N LEU A 57 6.98 -26.41 -6.55
CA LEU A 57 5.83 -27.12 -6.00
C LEU A 57 5.71 -28.49 -6.67
N PRO A 58 4.88 -29.41 -6.16
CA PRO A 58 4.61 -30.67 -6.83
C PRO A 58 4.18 -30.47 -8.29
N ILE A 59 4.48 -31.46 -9.15
CA ILE A 59 4.10 -31.48 -10.58
C ILE A 59 4.63 -30.30 -11.41
N GLU A 60 5.86 -29.87 -11.13
CA GLU A 60 6.60 -28.82 -11.86
C GLU A 60 6.00 -27.40 -11.75
N GLU A 61 4.97 -27.19 -10.94
CA GLU A 61 4.47 -25.86 -10.62
C GLU A 61 5.49 -25.08 -9.78
N ARG A 62 5.37 -23.76 -9.77
CA ARG A 62 6.27 -22.89 -9.04
C ARG A 62 5.55 -21.79 -8.28
N TRP A 63 5.91 -21.64 -7.02
CA TRP A 63 5.59 -20.44 -6.26
C TRP A 63 6.68 -19.41 -6.49
N SER A 64 6.34 -18.27 -7.08
CA SER A 64 7.31 -17.23 -7.42
C SER A 64 6.86 -15.84 -6.99
N ILE A 65 7.79 -15.06 -6.43
CA ILE A 65 7.61 -13.64 -6.18
C ILE A 65 8.37 -12.87 -7.26
N LYS A 66 7.71 -11.89 -7.86
CA LYS A 66 8.26 -11.08 -8.95
C LYS A 66 8.33 -9.62 -8.56
N ARG A 67 9.39 -8.95 -9.04
CA ARG A 67 9.55 -7.50 -8.99
C ARG A 67 9.40 -6.92 -10.39
N CYS A 68 8.64 -5.82 -10.48
CA CYS A 68 8.61 -4.94 -11.64
C CYS A 68 9.38 -3.66 -11.30
N ARG A 69 10.47 -3.39 -11.99
CA ARG A 69 11.28 -2.18 -11.79
C ARG A 69 11.05 -1.18 -12.90
N TYR A 70 10.88 0.07 -12.50
CA TYR A 70 11.00 1.25 -13.38
C TYR A 70 12.23 2.04 -12.95
N ALA A 71 13.09 2.37 -13.91
CA ALA A 71 14.31 3.13 -13.67
C ALA A 71 14.63 4.03 -14.87
N PRO A 72 15.32 5.17 -14.69
CA PRO A 72 15.91 5.92 -15.80
C PRO A 72 17.03 5.08 -16.45
N ASP A 73 17.29 5.34 -17.73
CA ASP A 73 18.49 4.85 -18.39
C ASP A 73 19.67 5.74 -17.95
N GLY A 74 20.44 5.28 -16.98
CA GLY A 74 21.54 6.02 -16.36
C GLY A 74 21.51 5.98 -14.84
N GLU A 75 22.10 6.98 -14.21
CA GLU A 75 22.17 7.08 -12.76
C GLU A 75 20.77 7.32 -12.13
N SER A 76 20.51 6.62 -11.04
CA SER A 76 19.28 6.76 -10.25
C SER A 76 19.56 7.59 -9.00
N VAL A 77 18.76 8.62 -8.76
CA VAL A 77 18.93 9.50 -7.57
C VAL A 77 18.50 8.84 -6.26
N GLY A 78 17.84 7.68 -6.33
CA GLY A 78 17.38 6.94 -5.17
C GLY A 78 16.48 5.79 -5.58
N ARG A 79 16.13 4.94 -4.60
CA ARG A 79 15.34 3.72 -4.79
C ARG A 79 14.20 3.61 -3.80
N VAL A 80 12.97 3.51 -4.29
CA VAL A 80 11.79 3.23 -3.49
C VAL A 80 11.23 1.86 -3.86
N CYS A 81 10.89 1.05 -2.85
CA CYS A 81 10.18 -0.22 -3.03
C CYS A 81 8.73 -0.07 -2.57
N ILE A 82 7.79 -0.59 -3.36
CA ILE A 82 6.37 -0.62 -3.05
C ILE A 82 5.93 -2.09 -3.07
N ALA A 83 5.63 -2.63 -1.91
CA ALA A 83 5.20 -4.01 -1.72
C ALA A 83 3.71 -4.08 -1.39
N THR A 84 3.06 -5.16 -1.82
CA THR A 84 1.68 -5.48 -1.47
C THR A 84 1.38 -6.94 -1.66
N GLY A 85 0.20 -7.38 -1.23
CA GLY A 85 -0.23 -8.76 -1.38
C GLY A 85 0.50 -9.73 -0.45
N THR A 86 1.03 -9.25 0.67
CA THR A 86 1.49 -10.07 1.80
C THR A 86 0.34 -10.90 2.35
N HIS A 87 -0.85 -10.31 2.38
CA HIS A 87 -2.12 -10.99 2.62
C HIS A 87 -2.90 -11.08 1.31
N GLY A 88 -3.31 -12.31 0.94
CA GLY A 88 -3.88 -12.55 -0.38
C GLY A 88 -5.29 -12.01 -0.59
N ASP A 89 -5.97 -11.57 0.47
CA ASP A 89 -7.31 -11.00 0.39
C ASP A 89 -7.35 -9.47 0.50
N GLU A 90 -6.19 -8.81 0.53
CA GLU A 90 -6.03 -7.36 0.60
C GLU A 90 -5.70 -6.80 -0.80
N MET A 91 -6.73 -6.55 -1.62
CA MET A 91 -6.56 -6.24 -3.05
C MET A 91 -6.35 -4.76 -3.36
N MET A 92 -6.52 -3.86 -2.39
CA MET A 92 -6.35 -2.42 -2.61
C MET A 92 -4.94 -2.06 -3.08
N GLY A 93 -3.93 -2.73 -2.52
CA GLY A 93 -2.55 -2.52 -2.89
C GLY A 93 -2.26 -2.82 -4.37
N GLN A 94 -2.90 -3.82 -4.98
CA GLN A 94 -2.75 -4.13 -6.42
C GLN A 94 -3.33 -3.01 -7.29
N LEU A 95 -4.48 -2.44 -6.90
CA LEU A 95 -5.05 -1.28 -7.60
C LEU A 95 -4.13 -0.07 -7.50
N ILE A 96 -3.60 0.22 -6.31
CA ILE A 96 -2.65 1.33 -6.11
C ILE A 96 -1.39 1.13 -6.95
N VAL A 97 -0.77 -0.05 -6.91
CA VAL A 97 0.42 -0.40 -7.71
C VAL A 97 0.14 -0.25 -9.21
N TYR A 98 -1.03 -0.69 -9.68
CA TYR A 98 -1.45 -0.50 -11.07
C TYR A 98 -1.51 0.98 -11.43
N LEU A 99 -2.18 1.81 -10.63
CA LEU A 99 -2.34 3.25 -10.91
C LEU A 99 -1.01 4.00 -10.87
N VAL A 100 -0.11 3.68 -9.92
CA VAL A 100 1.24 4.27 -9.86
C VAL A 100 2.03 3.92 -11.12
N GLN A 101 2.01 2.66 -11.55
CA GLN A 101 2.69 2.24 -12.79
C GLN A 101 2.12 2.94 -14.03
N GLN A 102 0.77 3.10 -14.12
CA GLN A 102 0.15 3.83 -15.24
C GLN A 102 0.64 5.28 -15.30
N ARG A 103 0.71 5.95 -14.16
CA ARG A 103 1.16 7.34 -14.08
C ARG A 103 2.65 7.49 -14.44
N ILE A 104 3.53 6.59 -13.98
CA ILE A 104 4.94 6.56 -14.38
C ILE A 104 5.07 6.33 -15.91
N ALA A 105 4.31 5.39 -16.46
CA ALA A 105 4.35 5.09 -17.89
C ALA A 105 3.82 6.24 -18.76
N ALA A 106 2.87 7.03 -18.26
CA ALA A 106 2.35 8.20 -18.95
C ALA A 106 3.35 9.38 -18.98
N HIS A 107 4.26 9.45 -18.01
CA HIS A 107 5.22 10.53 -17.85
C HIS A 107 6.66 10.00 -17.65
N PRO A 108 7.22 9.26 -18.63
CA PRO A 108 8.50 8.58 -18.50
C PRO A 108 9.67 9.54 -18.21
N ASP A 109 9.60 10.74 -18.76
CA ASP A 109 10.62 11.77 -18.60
C ASP A 109 10.63 12.45 -17.22
N ALA A 110 9.67 12.10 -16.36
CA ALA A 110 9.59 12.65 -15.01
C ALA A 110 10.29 11.75 -13.95
N LEU A 111 10.60 10.50 -14.27
CA LEU A 111 11.28 9.61 -13.36
C LEU A 111 12.79 9.85 -13.34
N ARG A 112 13.36 10.07 -12.15
CA ARG A 112 14.81 10.28 -11.91
C ARG A 112 15.42 9.23 -11.02
N GLY A 113 14.62 8.46 -10.33
CA GLY A 113 15.06 7.38 -9.44
C GLY A 113 14.44 6.05 -9.84
N THR A 114 14.73 5.04 -9.06
CA THR A 114 14.23 3.67 -9.24
C THR A 114 12.98 3.44 -8.39
N VAL A 115 11.93 2.91 -9.01
CA VAL A 115 10.74 2.43 -8.29
C VAL A 115 10.56 0.94 -8.57
N ASP A 116 10.65 0.16 -7.52
CA ASP A 116 10.46 -1.30 -7.51
C ASP A 116 9.08 -1.65 -6.99
N PHE A 117 8.33 -2.40 -7.76
CA PHE A 117 7.02 -2.90 -7.35
C PHE A 117 7.08 -4.41 -7.08
N TYR A 118 6.56 -4.82 -5.93
CA TYR A 118 6.33 -6.21 -5.54
C TYR A 118 4.82 -6.40 -5.40
N PRO A 119 4.10 -6.59 -6.51
CA PRO A 119 2.64 -6.51 -6.51
C PRO A 119 1.96 -7.66 -5.80
N MET A 120 2.67 -8.76 -5.54
CA MET A 120 2.12 -9.98 -4.94
C MET A 120 3.21 -10.72 -4.18
N LEU A 121 3.31 -10.49 -2.86
CA LEU A 121 4.24 -11.24 -2.02
C LEU A 121 3.70 -12.65 -1.70
N ASN A 122 2.38 -12.80 -1.58
CA ASN A 122 1.69 -14.07 -1.38
C ASN A 122 0.75 -14.39 -2.56
N PRO A 123 1.28 -14.75 -3.75
CA PRO A 123 0.45 -15.03 -4.91
C PRO A 123 -0.51 -16.21 -4.72
N LEU A 124 -0.12 -17.22 -3.92
CA LEU A 124 -0.99 -18.37 -3.63
C LEU A 124 -2.22 -17.96 -2.80
N GLY A 125 -2.03 -17.06 -1.81
CA GLY A 125 -3.14 -16.52 -1.04
C GLY A 125 -4.03 -15.60 -1.88
N LEU A 126 -3.43 -14.80 -2.77
CA LEU A 126 -4.18 -13.92 -3.66
C LEU A 126 -5.06 -14.70 -4.63
N ASP A 127 -4.56 -15.79 -5.20
CA ASP A 127 -5.28 -16.64 -6.15
C ASP A 127 -6.61 -17.16 -5.57
N ILE A 128 -6.63 -17.49 -4.29
CA ILE A 128 -7.82 -18.00 -3.61
C ILE A 128 -8.53 -16.96 -2.71
N GLY A 129 -8.05 -15.71 -2.68
CA GLY A 129 -8.61 -14.63 -1.85
C GLY A 129 -8.51 -14.87 -0.36
N GLU A 130 -7.44 -15.54 0.10
CA GLU A 130 -7.20 -15.85 1.52
C GLU A 130 -6.02 -15.05 2.07
N ARG A 131 -6.17 -14.60 3.33
CA ARG A 131 -5.14 -13.83 4.03
C ARG A 131 -3.81 -14.60 4.14
N MET A 132 -3.91 -15.84 4.59
CA MET A 132 -2.76 -16.68 4.90
C MET A 132 -2.15 -17.29 3.64
N VAL A 133 -0.88 -17.71 3.73
CA VAL A 133 -0.30 -18.60 2.73
C VAL A 133 -1.04 -19.93 2.81
N PRO A 134 -1.60 -20.41 1.70
CA PRO A 134 -2.27 -21.71 1.67
C PRO A 134 -1.27 -22.84 1.93
N SER A 135 -1.26 -23.31 3.15
CA SER A 135 -0.46 -24.43 3.61
C SER A 135 -1.27 -25.20 4.64
N GLY A 136 -0.86 -26.42 4.96
CA GLY A 136 -1.51 -27.20 5.99
C GLY A 136 -1.58 -26.51 7.37
N THR A 137 -0.72 -25.53 7.61
CA THR A 137 -0.60 -24.80 8.88
C THR A 137 -1.16 -23.36 8.83
N ARG A 138 -1.64 -22.89 7.69
CA ARG A 138 -2.17 -21.53 7.51
C ARG A 138 -1.24 -20.45 8.07
N LEU A 139 -0.08 -20.29 7.45
CA LEU A 139 0.97 -19.38 7.92
C LEU A 139 0.69 -17.92 7.47
N ASP A 140 0.80 -16.99 8.39
CA ASP A 140 0.80 -15.55 8.09
C ASP A 140 2.21 -15.15 7.60
N MET A 141 2.33 -14.77 6.33
CA MET A 141 3.61 -14.34 5.76
C MET A 141 4.19 -13.14 6.51
N ASN A 142 3.31 -12.23 7.00
CA ASN A 142 3.73 -11.06 7.79
C ASN A 142 4.11 -11.41 9.25
N ARG A 143 4.41 -12.69 9.51
CA ARG A 143 4.98 -13.24 10.75
C ARG A 143 6.17 -14.14 10.49
N ALA A 144 6.62 -14.22 9.23
CA ALA A 144 7.72 -15.07 8.80
C ALA A 144 8.99 -14.30 8.40
N PHE A 145 8.95 -12.97 8.33
CA PHE A 145 10.12 -12.14 8.09
C PHE A 145 11.08 -12.10 9.31
N PRO A 146 12.39 -11.97 9.10
CA PRO A 146 13.11 -11.83 7.85
C PRO A 146 13.26 -13.14 7.04
N GLY A 147 12.77 -14.25 7.54
CA GLY A 147 12.93 -15.55 6.91
C GLY A 147 14.31 -16.18 7.14
N SER A 148 14.62 -17.23 6.39
CA SER A 148 15.90 -17.95 6.44
C SER A 148 16.24 -18.55 5.08
N PRO A 149 17.52 -18.53 4.65
CA PRO A 149 17.94 -19.18 3.40
C PRO A 149 17.77 -20.71 3.43
N ASP A 150 17.86 -21.31 4.61
CA ASP A 150 17.77 -22.76 4.82
C ASP A 150 16.44 -23.17 5.50
N GLY A 151 15.47 -22.25 5.55
CA GLY A 151 14.19 -22.46 6.20
C GLY A 151 13.16 -23.19 5.34
N THR A 152 11.92 -23.14 5.80
CA THR A 152 10.76 -23.60 5.03
C THR A 152 10.62 -22.80 3.72
N PRO A 153 9.84 -23.27 2.74
CA PRO A 153 9.58 -22.51 1.52
C PRO A 153 9.13 -21.05 1.79
N LEU A 154 8.27 -20.83 2.78
CA LEU A 154 7.83 -19.49 3.16
C LEU A 154 8.97 -18.63 3.72
N GLU A 155 9.77 -19.18 4.64
CA GLU A 155 10.92 -18.47 5.21
C GLU A 155 11.98 -18.15 4.15
N TYR A 156 12.22 -19.07 3.22
CA TYR A 156 13.10 -18.80 2.09
C TYR A 156 12.58 -17.66 1.20
N MET A 157 11.28 -17.64 0.90
CA MET A 157 10.66 -16.57 0.10
C MET A 157 10.78 -15.22 0.81
N CYS A 158 10.49 -15.16 2.12
CA CYS A 158 10.64 -13.96 2.94
C CYS A 158 12.10 -13.47 2.96
N TYR A 159 13.05 -14.39 3.15
CA TYR A 159 14.47 -14.05 3.12
C TYR A 159 14.89 -13.40 1.80
N GLN A 160 14.53 -13.98 0.67
CA GLN A 160 14.86 -13.44 -0.66
C GLN A 160 14.24 -12.05 -0.89
N VAL A 161 13.04 -11.80 -0.40
CA VAL A 161 12.39 -10.47 -0.47
C VAL A 161 13.20 -9.44 0.32
N ILE A 162 13.65 -9.77 1.54
CA ILE A 162 14.48 -8.87 2.33
C ILE A 162 15.82 -8.60 1.62
N GLN A 163 16.48 -9.64 1.08
CA GLN A 163 17.75 -9.47 0.35
C GLN A 163 17.58 -8.54 -0.85
N ASP A 164 16.49 -8.67 -1.60
CA ASP A 164 16.23 -7.86 -2.80
C ASP A 164 15.85 -6.40 -2.46
N MET A 165 15.22 -6.15 -1.31
CA MET A 165 14.85 -4.82 -0.84
C MET A 165 15.97 -4.09 -0.08
N ARG A 166 17.03 -4.77 0.33
CA ARG A 166 18.20 -4.13 0.98
C ARG A 166 18.72 -2.96 0.16
N GLY A 167 19.11 -1.89 0.86
CA GLY A 167 19.64 -0.67 0.23
C GLY A 167 18.58 0.18 -0.48
N ALA A 168 17.28 -0.10 -0.31
CA ALA A 168 16.25 0.86 -0.67
C ALA A 168 16.26 2.06 0.27
N ASP A 169 16.03 3.26 -0.24
CA ASP A 169 15.96 4.49 0.56
C ASP A 169 14.63 4.62 1.30
N PHE A 170 13.58 3.98 0.76
CA PHE A 170 12.26 3.95 1.39
C PHE A 170 11.44 2.75 0.89
N VAL A 171 10.71 2.12 1.80
CA VAL A 171 9.81 0.99 1.48
C VAL A 171 8.40 1.29 1.98
N LEU A 172 7.43 1.12 1.09
CA LEU A 172 6.00 1.17 1.37
C LEU A 172 5.45 -0.26 1.35
N ASP A 173 4.92 -0.72 2.47
CA ASP A 173 4.21 -2.00 2.60
C ASP A 173 2.70 -1.72 2.62
N LEU A 174 2.05 -1.93 1.48
CA LEU A 174 0.64 -1.60 1.29
C LEU A 174 -0.25 -2.74 1.79
N HIS A 175 -1.08 -2.43 2.74
CA HIS A 175 -2.09 -3.29 3.34
C HIS A 175 -3.49 -2.71 3.20
N ALA A 176 -4.48 -3.51 3.53
CA ALA A 176 -5.85 -3.08 3.74
C ALA A 176 -6.39 -3.73 5.01
N SER A 177 -7.38 -3.11 5.64
CA SER A 177 -7.88 -3.55 6.91
C SER A 177 -8.53 -4.94 6.89
N ALA A 178 -8.74 -5.52 8.07
CA ALA A 178 -9.36 -6.83 8.23
C ALA A 178 -10.81 -6.89 7.70
N ARG A 179 -11.37 -8.11 7.55
CA ARG A 179 -12.76 -8.34 7.12
C ARG A 179 -13.76 -7.49 7.91
N ASN A 180 -14.69 -6.87 7.18
CA ASN A 180 -15.78 -6.08 7.75
C ASN A 180 -15.31 -4.93 8.64
N LYS A 181 -14.15 -4.36 8.31
CA LYS A 181 -13.60 -3.21 9.00
C LYS A 181 -13.20 -2.18 7.96
N SER A 182 -13.76 -1.01 8.02
CA SER A 182 -13.31 0.15 7.28
C SER A 182 -12.34 0.92 8.15
N GLU A 183 -11.27 1.42 7.56
CA GLU A 183 -10.26 2.25 8.21
C GLU A 183 -10.01 3.48 7.36
N LEU A 184 -9.58 4.56 7.98
CA LEU A 184 -9.08 5.72 7.27
C LEU A 184 -7.73 5.38 6.63
N TYR A 185 -7.36 6.13 5.58
CA TYR A 185 -6.01 6.05 5.04
C TYR A 185 -5.02 6.45 6.13
N GLU A 186 -4.26 5.49 6.61
CA GLU A 186 -3.27 5.71 7.66
C GLU A 186 -1.90 5.18 7.29
N VAL A 187 -0.87 5.81 7.85
CA VAL A 187 0.50 5.30 7.83
C VAL A 187 0.88 4.86 9.22
N ARG A 188 1.45 3.66 9.33
CA ARG A 188 1.92 3.09 10.59
C ARG A 188 3.43 3.18 10.67
N VAL A 189 3.91 3.74 11.76
CA VAL A 189 5.33 3.97 12.05
C VAL A 189 5.71 3.27 13.34
N SER A 190 6.82 2.57 13.36
CA SER A 190 7.39 1.97 14.56
C SER A 190 7.77 3.04 15.58
N ALA A 191 7.49 2.81 16.86
CA ALA A 191 7.85 3.75 17.93
C ALA A 191 9.35 4.00 18.03
N LYS A 192 10.19 2.98 17.75
CA LYS A 192 11.65 3.14 17.73
C LYS A 192 12.13 4.08 16.63
N GLU A 193 11.43 4.10 15.52
CA GLU A 193 11.80 4.83 14.31
C GLU A 193 11.02 6.14 14.18
N ALA A 194 10.11 6.46 15.15
CA ALA A 194 9.17 7.55 15.04
C ALA A 194 9.85 8.90 14.82
N ASP A 195 10.89 9.23 15.59
CA ASP A 195 11.60 10.50 15.46
C ASP A 195 12.18 10.71 14.05
N ARG A 196 12.65 9.65 13.44
CA ARG A 196 13.26 9.65 12.10
C ARG A 196 12.22 9.58 10.99
N LEU A 197 11.16 8.77 11.17
CA LEU A 197 10.18 8.51 10.11
C LEU A 197 9.01 9.50 10.08
N LEU A 198 8.57 10.05 11.22
CA LEU A 198 7.44 10.99 11.24
C LEU A 198 7.60 12.20 10.29
N PRO A 199 8.75 12.86 10.19
CA PRO A 199 8.93 13.91 9.19
C PRO A 199 8.81 13.41 7.77
N ARG A 200 9.27 12.19 7.50
CA ARG A 200 9.34 11.58 6.16
C ARG A 200 8.00 11.05 5.65
N VAL A 201 7.10 10.65 6.54
CA VAL A 201 5.79 10.08 6.14
C VAL A 201 4.72 11.13 5.89
N ARG A 202 4.94 12.38 6.32
CA ARG A 202 3.98 13.48 6.08
C ARG A 202 3.74 13.74 4.60
N ALA A 203 4.76 13.56 3.76
CA ALA A 203 4.63 13.70 2.32
C ALA A 203 3.68 12.68 1.68
N LEU A 204 3.40 11.57 2.36
CA LEU A 204 2.39 10.60 1.92
C LEU A 204 0.95 11.12 2.08
N CYS A 205 0.75 12.26 2.75
CA CYS A 205 -0.55 12.88 3.01
C CYS A 205 -1.60 11.93 3.62
N PRO A 206 -1.26 11.11 4.62
CA PRO A 206 -2.23 10.24 5.25
C PRO A 206 -3.23 11.04 6.09
N GLN A 207 -4.42 10.48 6.31
CA GLN A 207 -5.39 11.06 7.23
C GLN A 207 -4.94 10.90 8.68
N LEU A 208 -4.29 9.77 8.97
CA LEU A 208 -3.79 9.42 10.30
C LEU A 208 -2.36 8.87 10.22
N ILE A 209 -1.57 9.10 11.27
CA ILE A 209 -0.27 8.44 11.48
C ILE A 209 -0.31 7.73 12.82
N TRP A 210 -0.23 6.42 12.80
CA TRP A 210 -0.17 5.60 14.00
C TRP A 210 1.26 5.24 14.36
N VAL A 211 1.70 5.72 15.53
CA VAL A 211 2.96 5.29 16.14
C VAL A 211 2.67 4.11 17.04
N TYR A 212 3.02 2.91 16.58
CA TYR A 212 2.73 1.68 17.31
C TYR A 212 3.98 1.13 18.04
N PRO A 213 3.78 0.45 19.20
CA PRO A 213 4.88 -0.07 20.00
C PRO A 213 5.58 -1.25 19.30
N ASP A 214 6.92 -1.29 19.37
CA ASP A 214 7.76 -2.36 18.81
C ASP A 214 7.74 -3.63 19.66
N LYS A 215 6.57 -4.17 19.92
CA LYS A 215 6.39 -5.39 20.72
C LYS A 215 5.67 -6.46 19.93
N GLY A 216 6.04 -7.71 20.23
CA GLY A 216 5.36 -8.88 19.69
C GLY A 216 5.67 -9.14 18.21
N SER A 217 4.63 -9.16 17.38
CA SER A 217 4.71 -9.59 15.98
C SER A 217 5.37 -8.60 15.02
N PHE A 218 5.71 -7.38 15.46
CA PHE A 218 6.30 -6.37 14.58
C PHE A 218 7.65 -6.81 14.00
N SER A 219 8.56 -7.32 14.83
CA SER A 219 9.88 -7.75 14.37
C SER A 219 9.84 -8.87 13.31
N ALA A 220 8.73 -9.58 13.22
CA ALA A 220 8.48 -10.62 12.24
C ALA A 220 7.65 -10.15 11.02
N SER A 221 7.39 -8.85 10.91
CA SER A 221 6.77 -8.23 9.74
C SER A 221 7.81 -7.80 8.71
N LEU A 222 7.38 -7.54 7.46
CA LEU A 222 8.25 -7.01 6.41
C LEU A 222 8.94 -5.72 6.86
N THR A 223 8.19 -4.75 7.36
CA THR A 223 8.73 -3.46 7.79
C THR A 223 9.65 -3.57 9.00
N GLY A 224 9.33 -4.45 9.96
CA GLY A 224 10.18 -4.71 11.12
C GLY A 224 11.51 -5.33 10.74
N ALA A 225 11.50 -6.29 9.83
CA ALA A 225 12.72 -6.92 9.31
C ALA A 225 13.59 -5.93 8.52
N LEU A 226 12.98 -5.09 7.68
CA LEU A 226 13.70 -4.05 6.93
C LEU A 226 14.27 -2.96 7.84
N ALA A 227 13.56 -2.56 8.89
CA ALA A 227 14.07 -1.61 9.89
C ALA A 227 15.33 -2.17 10.59
N ALA A 228 15.40 -3.47 10.87
CA ALA A 228 16.59 -4.14 11.41
C ALA A 228 17.78 -4.13 10.43
N GLU A 229 17.53 -4.01 9.14
CA GLU A 229 18.54 -3.83 8.08
C GLU A 229 18.89 -2.36 7.81
N GLY A 230 18.31 -1.42 8.59
CA GLY A 230 18.55 0.02 8.43
C GLY A 230 17.80 0.67 7.27
N VAL A 231 16.78 0.00 6.72
CA VAL A 231 15.94 0.52 5.64
C VAL A 231 14.74 1.24 6.23
N ASP A 232 14.43 2.44 5.73
CA ASP A 232 13.22 3.18 6.09
C ASP A 232 12.00 2.48 5.50
N ALA A 233 11.19 1.87 6.35
CA ALA A 233 10.01 1.13 5.94
C ALA A 233 8.79 1.48 6.79
N VAL A 234 7.65 1.66 6.13
CA VAL A 234 6.38 1.99 6.79
C VAL A 234 5.24 1.15 6.21
N ILE A 235 4.25 0.85 7.06
CA ILE A 235 3.01 0.22 6.63
C ILE A 235 2.02 1.32 6.24
N LEU A 236 1.30 1.09 5.18
CA LEU A 236 0.24 1.93 4.70
C LEU A 236 -1.04 1.10 4.65
N GLU A 237 -2.02 1.48 5.45
CA GLU A 237 -3.34 0.85 5.47
C GLU A 237 -4.33 1.71 4.69
N ALA A 238 -5.08 1.11 3.81
CA ALA A 238 -6.05 1.81 2.97
C ALA A 238 -7.34 1.01 2.88
N ASP A 239 -8.32 1.44 3.65
CA ASP A 239 -9.72 0.97 3.63
C ASP A 239 -9.93 -0.55 3.73
N GLU A 240 -11.14 -1.00 3.44
CA GLU A 240 -11.57 -2.38 3.51
C GLU A 240 -10.96 -3.23 2.38
N ARG A 241 -10.43 -4.39 2.71
CA ARG A 241 -9.66 -5.27 1.82
C ARG A 241 -10.39 -5.78 0.56
N ARG A 242 -11.72 -5.89 0.56
CA ARG A 242 -12.52 -6.42 -0.56
C ARG A 242 -13.25 -5.35 -1.35
N ARG A 243 -13.28 -4.14 -0.85
CA ARG A 243 -13.72 -2.98 -1.61
C ARG A 243 -12.52 -2.32 -2.27
N LEU A 244 -12.72 -1.72 -3.40
CA LEU A 244 -11.70 -0.98 -4.14
C LEU A 244 -12.22 0.45 -4.38
N PRO A 245 -12.42 1.25 -3.31
CA PRO A 245 -12.86 2.62 -3.47
C PRO A 245 -11.80 3.43 -4.21
N GLN A 246 -12.13 3.83 -5.42
CA GLN A 246 -11.17 4.50 -6.31
C GLN A 246 -10.68 5.83 -5.75
N GLU A 247 -11.52 6.52 -4.98
CA GLU A 247 -11.15 7.79 -4.33
C GLU A 247 -10.03 7.61 -3.30
N ILE A 248 -10.09 6.56 -2.50
CA ILE A 248 -9.03 6.23 -1.53
C ILE A 248 -7.77 5.78 -2.26
N ALA A 249 -7.90 4.92 -3.28
CA ALA A 249 -6.76 4.51 -4.09
C ALA A 249 -6.08 5.73 -4.73
N ALA A 250 -6.84 6.68 -5.26
CA ALA A 250 -6.32 7.91 -5.85
C ALA A 250 -5.57 8.77 -4.82
N ALA A 251 -6.13 8.96 -3.63
CA ALA A 251 -5.48 9.72 -2.56
C ALA A 251 -4.14 9.08 -2.14
N VAL A 252 -4.09 7.75 -2.02
CA VAL A 252 -2.84 7.03 -1.73
C VAL A 252 -1.83 7.20 -2.86
N VAL A 253 -2.25 7.07 -4.12
CA VAL A 253 -1.39 7.27 -5.30
C VAL A 253 -0.80 8.68 -5.29
N ASP A 254 -1.60 9.70 -5.04
CA ASP A 254 -1.15 11.10 -4.95
C ASP A 254 -0.12 11.27 -3.81
N GLY A 255 -0.38 10.69 -2.64
CA GLY A 255 0.57 10.65 -1.53
C GLY A 255 1.90 9.98 -1.90
N ILE A 256 1.86 8.87 -2.64
CA ILE A 256 3.07 8.20 -3.14
C ILE A 256 3.85 9.14 -4.07
N PHE A 257 3.21 9.83 -5.00
CA PHE A 257 3.90 10.76 -5.89
C PHE A 257 4.43 12.00 -5.16
N CYS A 258 3.73 12.52 -4.15
CA CYS A 258 4.26 13.55 -3.26
C CYS A 258 5.55 13.08 -2.57
N LYS A 259 5.56 11.85 -2.08
CA LYS A 259 6.76 11.25 -1.47
C LYS A 259 7.91 11.07 -2.47
N LEU A 260 7.64 10.53 -3.65
CA LEU A 260 8.64 10.39 -4.71
C LEU A 260 9.22 11.75 -5.14
N LYS A 261 8.40 12.80 -5.14
CA LYS A 261 8.82 14.16 -5.45
C LYS A 261 9.69 14.74 -4.32
N GLU A 262 9.31 14.57 -3.07
CA GLU A 262 10.13 14.96 -1.90
C GLU A 262 11.53 14.31 -1.96
N MET A 263 11.61 13.06 -2.42
CA MET A 263 12.87 12.34 -2.56
C MET A 263 13.64 12.67 -3.86
N GLY A 264 13.12 13.56 -4.71
CA GLY A 264 13.72 13.88 -6.01
C GLY A 264 13.60 12.77 -7.05
N ILE A 265 12.90 11.68 -6.74
CA ILE A 265 12.69 10.53 -7.64
C ILE A 265 11.69 10.86 -8.75
N TRP A 266 10.76 11.76 -8.48
CA TRP A 266 9.76 12.24 -9.43
C TRP A 266 9.87 13.75 -9.64
N THR A 267 9.94 14.20 -10.90
CA THR A 267 10.04 15.64 -11.27
C THR A 267 8.84 16.12 -12.09
N GLY A 268 7.88 15.25 -12.37
CA GLY A 268 6.67 15.61 -13.10
C GLY A 268 5.89 16.73 -12.38
N ASP A 269 5.07 17.43 -13.16
CA ASP A 269 4.18 18.42 -12.58
C ASP A 269 3.45 17.81 -11.38
N ALA A 270 3.37 18.60 -10.34
CA ALA A 270 2.61 18.20 -9.19
C ALA A 270 1.22 17.86 -9.70
N ILE A 271 0.88 16.61 -9.60
CA ILE A 271 -0.51 16.29 -9.53
C ILE A 271 -0.95 17.19 -8.40
N ASP A 272 -1.93 18.05 -8.69
CA ASP A 272 -2.49 18.86 -7.63
C ASP A 272 -2.82 17.87 -6.52
N ALA A 273 -1.92 17.82 -5.52
CA ALA A 273 -2.20 17.06 -4.32
C ALA A 273 -3.63 17.47 -4.00
N PRO A 274 -4.58 16.55 -3.90
CA PRO A 274 -5.93 16.93 -3.53
C PRO A 274 -5.69 17.87 -2.41
N ALA A 275 -6.30 19.06 -2.45
CA ALA A 275 -6.07 20.06 -1.43
C ALA A 275 -6.17 19.27 -0.14
N ALA A 276 -5.02 18.77 0.28
CA ALA A 276 -4.89 17.84 1.39
C ALA A 276 -5.60 18.62 2.43
N SER A 277 -6.71 18.11 2.90
CA SER A 277 -7.48 18.84 3.89
C SER A 277 -6.40 19.45 4.76
N ALA A 278 -6.34 20.76 4.86
CA ALA A 278 -5.19 21.50 5.37
C ALA A 278 -4.84 21.05 6.81
N ASP A 279 -5.50 20.05 7.28
CA ASP A 279 -5.35 19.35 8.52
C ASP A 279 -4.08 18.49 8.46
N ILE A 280 -3.10 18.93 9.20
CA ILE A 280 -1.91 18.16 9.55
C ILE A 280 -2.40 16.77 9.99
N PRO A 281 -1.87 15.67 9.41
CA PRO A 281 -2.30 14.32 9.80
C PRO A 281 -2.18 14.15 11.32
N THR A 282 -3.23 13.65 11.94
CA THR A 282 -3.23 13.42 13.39
C THR A 282 -2.28 12.27 13.68
N VAL A 283 -1.22 12.56 14.43
CA VAL A 283 -0.31 11.55 14.98
C VAL A 283 -0.89 11.05 16.29
N TYR A 284 -1.03 9.74 16.44
CA TYR A 284 -1.55 9.13 17.66
C TYR A 284 -0.75 7.89 18.05
N THR A 285 -0.79 7.58 19.33
CA THR A 285 -0.18 6.39 19.94
C THR A 285 -1.29 5.50 20.51
N ARG A 286 -0.91 4.39 21.12
CA ARG A 286 -1.87 3.48 21.77
C ARG A 286 -2.63 4.16 22.92
N GLU A 287 -1.97 5.09 23.60
CA GLU A 287 -2.52 5.81 24.74
C GLU A 287 -3.63 6.79 24.33
N ASP A 288 -3.61 7.23 23.07
CA ASP A 288 -4.60 8.14 22.49
C ASP A 288 -5.84 7.40 21.96
N VAL A 289 -5.83 6.05 21.97
CA VAL A 289 -6.89 5.23 21.38
C VAL A 289 -7.77 4.61 22.45
N CYS A 290 -9.05 4.92 22.39
CA CYS A 290 -10.07 4.24 23.18
C CYS A 290 -10.72 3.11 22.37
N ARG A 291 -10.54 1.87 22.83
CA ARG A 291 -11.21 0.72 22.23
C ARG A 291 -12.59 0.55 22.84
N VAL A 292 -13.62 0.62 22.01
CA VAL A 292 -14.99 0.34 22.38
C VAL A 292 -15.31 -1.12 22.05
N ALA A 293 -15.84 -1.86 22.99
CA ALA A 293 -16.28 -3.25 22.82
C ALA A 293 -17.73 -3.39 23.21
N CYS A 294 -18.46 -4.30 22.54
CA CYS A 294 -19.81 -4.67 22.92
C CYS A 294 -19.78 -5.52 24.22
N GLU A 295 -20.71 -5.30 25.13
CA GLU A 295 -20.87 -6.09 26.36
C GLU A 295 -21.70 -7.35 26.14
N PHE A 296 -22.59 -7.33 25.15
CA PHE A 296 -23.51 -8.44 24.85
C PHE A 296 -23.16 -9.13 23.53
N PRO A 297 -23.35 -10.45 23.44
CA PRO A 297 -23.25 -11.16 22.17
C PRO A 297 -24.41 -10.80 21.25
N GLY A 298 -24.14 -10.70 19.94
CA GLY A 298 -25.13 -10.38 18.91
C GLY A 298 -24.47 -9.94 17.62
N VAL A 299 -25.26 -9.37 16.74
CA VAL A 299 -24.76 -8.75 15.51
C VAL A 299 -24.64 -7.25 15.74
N TYR A 300 -23.42 -6.74 15.66
CA TYR A 300 -23.18 -5.30 15.73
C TYR A 300 -23.54 -4.64 14.39
N VAL A 301 -24.43 -3.68 14.45
CA VAL A 301 -24.84 -2.83 13.33
C VAL A 301 -24.25 -1.44 13.58
N PRO A 302 -23.16 -1.06 12.88
CA PRO A 302 -22.52 0.23 13.06
C PRO A 302 -23.39 1.37 12.51
N GLU A 303 -23.28 2.55 13.12
CA GLU A 303 -23.58 3.78 12.42
C GLU A 303 -22.38 4.17 11.56
N ASP A 304 -22.63 4.75 10.37
CA ASP A 304 -21.58 5.17 9.45
C ASP A 304 -20.91 6.44 9.97
N ARG A 305 -19.89 6.26 10.82
CA ARG A 305 -19.18 7.35 11.50
C ARG A 305 -17.69 7.37 11.25
N ILE A 306 -17.18 6.45 10.43
CA ILE A 306 -15.74 6.43 10.08
C ILE A 306 -15.35 7.80 9.50
N GLY A 307 -14.26 8.36 10.00
CA GLY A 307 -13.78 9.68 9.61
C GLY A 307 -14.54 10.86 10.23
N THR A 308 -15.51 10.60 11.11
CA THR A 308 -16.25 11.68 11.79
C THR A 308 -15.83 11.84 13.24
N ARG A 309 -15.91 13.08 13.74
CA ARG A 309 -15.77 13.35 15.18
C ARG A 309 -17.08 13.06 15.88
N VAL A 310 -16.99 12.47 17.04
CA VAL A 310 -18.14 12.14 17.91
C VAL A 310 -17.91 12.76 19.30
N GLU A 311 -19.02 13.05 19.96
CA GLU A 311 -19.04 13.50 21.37
C GLU A 311 -19.20 12.30 22.30
N GLU A 312 -18.83 12.45 23.58
CA GLU A 312 -19.08 11.46 24.62
C GLU A 312 -20.59 11.11 24.68
N GLY A 313 -20.90 9.83 24.76
CA GLY A 313 -22.27 9.32 24.78
C GLY A 313 -22.96 9.24 23.42
N GLN A 314 -22.34 9.72 22.34
CA GLN A 314 -22.91 9.62 21.00
C GLN A 314 -22.95 8.16 20.54
N VAL A 315 -24.05 7.76 19.88
CA VAL A 315 -24.24 6.38 19.40
C VAL A 315 -23.26 6.06 18.29
N LEU A 316 -22.58 4.92 18.44
CA LEU A 316 -21.64 4.34 17.47
C LEU A 316 -22.30 3.19 16.70
N GLY A 317 -23.30 2.53 17.30
CA GLY A 317 -24.02 1.42 16.69
C GLY A 317 -24.90 0.69 17.69
N THR A 318 -25.49 -0.40 17.24
CA THR A 318 -26.44 -1.20 18.03
C THR A 318 -26.09 -2.69 17.89
N VAL A 319 -26.07 -3.43 18.98
CA VAL A 319 -26.03 -4.88 18.96
C VAL A 319 -27.44 -5.42 18.92
N ILE A 320 -27.76 -6.20 17.91
CA ILE A 320 -29.09 -6.80 17.74
C ILE A 320 -29.05 -8.31 18.00
N ASP A 321 -30.17 -8.81 18.50
CA ASP A 321 -30.47 -10.23 18.64
C ASP A 321 -31.46 -10.62 17.53
N ALA A 322 -30.97 -11.42 16.56
CA ALA A 322 -31.80 -11.86 15.44
C ALA A 322 -32.83 -12.93 15.85
N LEU A 323 -32.61 -13.67 16.96
CA LEU A 323 -33.55 -14.68 17.46
C LEU A 323 -34.78 -14.02 18.10
N GLU A 324 -34.53 -13.01 18.93
CA GLU A 324 -35.60 -12.31 19.65
C GLU A 324 -36.15 -11.09 18.86
N GLY A 325 -35.48 -10.67 17.79
CA GLY A 325 -35.85 -9.48 17.02
C GLY A 325 -35.74 -8.19 17.82
N ALA A 326 -34.81 -8.12 18.77
CA ALA A 326 -34.64 -7.02 19.70
C ALA A 326 -33.23 -6.41 19.66
N ALA A 327 -33.12 -5.13 20.03
CA ALA A 327 -31.84 -4.52 20.34
C ALA A 327 -31.37 -4.97 21.73
N ARG A 328 -30.15 -5.48 21.83
CA ARG A 328 -29.51 -5.90 23.09
C ARG A 328 -28.72 -4.78 23.74
N GLU A 329 -28.05 -3.96 22.93
CA GLU A 329 -27.15 -2.93 23.42
C GLU A 329 -27.07 -1.77 22.44
N THR A 330 -27.03 -0.56 22.96
CA THR A 330 -26.66 0.64 22.21
C THR A 330 -25.24 1.02 22.56
N VAL A 331 -24.31 0.82 21.63
CA VAL A 331 -22.90 1.12 21.81
C VAL A 331 -22.64 2.60 21.65
N LYS A 332 -22.03 3.24 22.65
CA LYS A 332 -21.80 4.69 22.68
C LYS A 332 -20.30 5.02 22.77
N ALA A 333 -19.96 6.21 22.29
CA ALA A 333 -18.62 6.76 22.45
C ALA A 333 -18.31 7.04 23.94
N PRO A 334 -17.22 6.52 24.48
CA PRO A 334 -16.85 6.73 25.90
C PRO A 334 -16.22 8.10 26.14
N CYS A 335 -15.80 8.78 25.08
CA CYS A 335 -15.22 10.12 25.10
C CYS A 335 -15.40 10.78 23.73
N ALA A 336 -15.21 12.10 23.67
CA ALA A 336 -15.14 12.79 22.39
C ALA A 336 -13.88 12.38 21.61
N GLY A 337 -14.01 12.18 20.29
CA GLY A 337 -12.88 11.73 19.47
C GLY A 337 -13.21 11.55 18.00
N LEU A 338 -12.22 11.09 17.24
CA LEU A 338 -12.36 10.67 15.84
C LEU A 338 -12.63 9.17 15.79
N VAL A 339 -13.61 8.74 15.02
CA VAL A 339 -13.87 7.32 14.74
C VAL A 339 -13.04 6.89 13.53
N PHE A 340 -12.22 5.85 13.69
CA PHE A 340 -11.34 5.35 12.63
C PHE A 340 -11.21 3.84 12.64
#